data_76706d10b7f33ae797e638ec48fbd85c
#
_entry.id   76706d10b7f33ae797e638ec48fbd85c
#
_cell.length_a   1.000
_cell.length_b   1.000
_cell.length_c   1.000
_cell.angle_alpha   90.00
_cell.angle_beta   90.00
_cell.angle_gamma   90.00
#
_symmetry.space_group_name_H-M   'P 1'
#
loop_
_entity.id
_entity.type
_entity.pdbx_description
1 polymer ?
#
loop_
_entity_poly.entity_id
_entity_poly.type
_entity_poly.pdbx_seq_one_letter_code
_entity_poly.pdbx_strand_id
1 'polypeptide(L)'
;VIRPTFAAAWAASTKIYDPARSGERVAQVIGGSVAAHIRDKKNPWRNTCAVRMSYILNEAGVIVPSMSGKTREGADRRHYFYRVRDVVSFLKVVWGAPQLIAYPPSGGGSLAGKCGLILFEVHGWSDASGHATLFNGRKCYDACYFNEPEANYRTSRAYFWALK
;
A
#
# COMPACT_ATOMS: atom_id res chain seq x y z
N VAL A 1 1.25 3.96 -18.49
CA VAL A 1 0.35 2.92 -17.96
C VAL A 1 -0.93 3.57 -17.48
N ILE A 2 -2.07 3.04 -17.89
CA ILE A 2 -3.39 3.55 -17.53
C ILE A 2 -3.63 3.25 -16.03
N ARG A 3 -4.16 4.23 -15.29
CA ARG A 3 -4.58 4.02 -13.90
C ARG A 3 -5.85 3.17 -13.89
N PRO A 4 -5.97 2.21 -12.96
CA PRO A 4 -7.17 1.40 -12.83
C PRO A 4 -8.36 2.24 -12.33
N THR A 5 -9.57 1.70 -12.43
CA THR A 5 -10.71 2.29 -11.75
C THR A 5 -10.57 2.09 -10.23
N PHE A 6 -11.07 3.05 -9.47
CA PHE A 6 -11.09 2.92 -8.00
C PHE A 6 -11.88 1.70 -7.54
N ALA A 7 -12.99 1.40 -8.22
CA ALA A 7 -13.82 0.23 -7.92
C ALA A 7 -13.05 -1.09 -8.05
N ALA A 8 -12.26 -1.26 -9.12
CA ALA A 8 -11.44 -2.46 -9.32
C ALA A 8 -10.37 -2.58 -8.24
N ALA A 9 -9.67 -1.49 -7.91
CA ALA A 9 -8.67 -1.47 -6.85
C ALA A 9 -9.29 -1.77 -5.47
N TRP A 10 -10.42 -1.18 -5.16
CA TRP A 10 -11.13 -1.40 -3.90
C TRP A 10 -11.62 -2.84 -3.76
N ALA A 11 -12.16 -3.43 -4.83
CA ALA A 11 -12.57 -4.84 -4.84
C ALA A 11 -11.38 -5.79 -4.57
N ALA A 12 -10.21 -5.49 -5.14
CA ALA A 12 -9.00 -6.26 -4.86
C ALA A 12 -8.55 -6.14 -3.39
N SER A 13 -8.69 -4.95 -2.78
CA SER A 13 -8.33 -4.74 -1.37
C SER A 13 -9.14 -5.62 -0.42
N THR A 14 -10.39 -5.89 -0.71
CA THR A 14 -11.25 -6.75 0.13
C THR A 14 -10.81 -8.22 0.09
N LYS A 15 -10.18 -8.67 -0.98
CA LYS A 15 -9.66 -10.04 -1.11
C LYS A 15 -8.38 -10.26 -0.32
N ILE A 16 -7.50 -9.24 -0.29
CA ILE A 16 -6.15 -9.38 0.27
C ILE A 16 -6.06 -9.01 1.75
N TYR A 17 -7.06 -8.33 2.31
CA TYR A 17 -7.01 -7.80 3.66
C TYR A 17 -7.98 -8.50 4.61
N ASP A 18 -7.44 -8.97 5.73
CA ASP A 18 -8.18 -9.45 6.90
C ASP A 18 -7.63 -8.72 8.13
N PRO A 19 -8.40 -7.84 8.78
CA PRO A 19 -7.91 -7.06 9.92
C PRO A 19 -7.50 -7.93 11.11
N ALA A 20 -8.09 -9.12 11.28
CA ALA A 20 -7.76 -10.03 12.37
C ALA A 20 -6.45 -10.78 12.15
N ARG A 21 -6.10 -11.08 10.89
CA ARG A 21 -4.92 -11.87 10.50
C ARG A 21 -4.33 -11.35 9.20
N SER A 22 -3.90 -10.09 9.18
CA SER A 22 -3.48 -9.41 7.96
C SER A 22 -2.29 -10.06 7.26
N GLY A 23 -1.25 -10.46 8.00
CA GLY A 23 -0.09 -11.14 7.43
C GLY A 23 -0.42 -12.53 6.88
N GLU A 24 -1.15 -13.34 7.63
CA GLU A 24 -1.51 -14.70 7.20
C GLU A 24 -2.46 -14.68 5.98
N ARG A 25 -3.38 -13.72 5.90
CA ARG A 25 -4.22 -13.54 4.71
C ARG A 25 -3.37 -13.28 3.46
N VAL A 26 -2.37 -12.42 3.56
CA VAL A 26 -1.45 -12.14 2.44
C VAL A 26 -0.67 -13.40 2.05
N ALA A 27 -0.15 -14.14 3.03
CA ALA A 27 0.58 -15.38 2.79
C ALA A 27 -0.30 -16.45 2.11
N GLN A 28 -1.55 -16.61 2.54
CA GLN A 28 -2.50 -17.55 1.95
C GLN A 28 -2.87 -17.18 0.52
N VAL A 29 -3.15 -15.90 0.26
CA VAL A 29 -3.61 -15.44 -1.06
C VAL A 29 -2.48 -15.43 -2.08
N ILE A 30 -1.29 -14.97 -1.71
CA ILE A 30 -0.17 -14.77 -2.64
C ILE A 30 0.72 -16.02 -2.71
N GLY A 31 1.02 -16.65 -1.58
CA GLY A 31 1.89 -17.83 -1.55
C GLY A 31 3.34 -17.54 -1.96
N GLY A 32 4.04 -18.59 -2.41
CA GLY A 32 5.39 -18.50 -2.95
C GLY A 32 6.43 -17.90 -2.01
N SER A 33 7.38 -17.15 -2.55
CA SER A 33 8.44 -16.49 -1.79
C SER A 33 7.87 -15.43 -0.82
N VAL A 34 6.77 -14.79 -1.18
CA VAL A 34 6.09 -13.81 -0.31
C VAL A 34 5.62 -14.48 0.99
N ALA A 35 4.93 -15.62 0.89
CA ALA A 35 4.47 -16.37 2.07
C ALA A 35 5.64 -16.85 2.92
N ALA A 36 6.72 -17.32 2.28
CA ALA A 36 7.93 -17.75 2.97
C ALA A 36 8.53 -16.64 3.85
N HIS A 37 8.61 -15.42 3.33
CA HIS A 37 9.11 -14.28 4.09
C HIS A 37 8.17 -13.84 5.22
N ILE A 38 6.85 -13.87 4.99
CA ILE A 38 5.86 -13.54 6.04
C ILE A 38 5.95 -14.54 7.20
N ARG A 39 6.10 -15.83 6.90
CA ARG A 39 6.13 -16.93 7.87
C ARG A 39 7.53 -17.25 8.39
N ASP A 40 8.56 -16.50 8.00
CA ASP A 40 9.92 -16.70 8.49
C ASP A 40 9.96 -16.57 10.01
N LYS A 41 10.50 -17.58 10.70
CA LYS A 41 10.54 -17.61 12.16
C LYS A 41 11.55 -16.64 12.76
N LYS A 42 12.61 -16.31 12.01
CA LYS A 42 13.69 -15.43 12.49
C LYS A 42 13.44 -13.97 12.14
N ASN A 43 13.04 -13.70 10.90
CA ASN A 43 12.86 -12.36 10.38
C ASN A 43 11.54 -12.24 9.59
N PRO A 44 10.38 -12.38 10.23
CA PRO A 44 9.10 -12.31 9.53
C PRO A 44 8.83 -10.90 9.01
N TRP A 45 8.23 -10.81 7.82
CA TRP A 45 7.66 -9.54 7.37
C TRP A 45 6.41 -9.22 8.21
N ARG A 46 6.52 -8.23 9.07
CA ARG A 46 5.42 -7.81 9.95
C ARG A 46 4.49 -6.82 9.27
N ASN A 47 5.05 -5.86 8.52
CA ASN A 47 4.27 -4.89 7.75
C ASN A 47 4.15 -5.36 6.30
N THR A 48 2.92 -5.67 5.88
CA THR A 48 2.62 -6.19 4.54
C THR A 48 1.90 -5.18 3.65
N CYS A 49 1.83 -3.90 4.02
CA CYS A 49 1.06 -2.91 3.27
C CYS A 49 1.57 -2.73 1.82
N ALA A 50 2.88 -2.74 1.59
CA ALA A 50 3.46 -2.66 0.25
C ALA A 50 3.14 -3.92 -0.60
N VAL A 51 3.15 -5.09 0.03
CA VAL A 51 2.78 -6.35 -0.61
C VAL A 51 1.29 -6.34 -0.99
N ARG A 52 0.41 -5.92 -0.07
CA ARG A 52 -1.03 -5.78 -0.34
C ARG A 52 -1.28 -4.78 -1.48
N MET A 53 -0.58 -3.65 -1.49
CA MET A 53 -0.71 -2.68 -2.56
C MET A 53 -0.26 -3.25 -3.91
N SER A 54 0.81 -4.03 -3.94
CA SER A 54 1.26 -4.72 -5.15
C SER A 54 0.21 -5.71 -5.66
N TYR A 55 -0.45 -6.43 -4.76
CA TYR A 55 -1.57 -7.30 -5.11
C TYR A 55 -2.72 -6.50 -5.75
N ILE A 56 -3.11 -5.40 -5.11
CA ILE A 56 -4.18 -4.52 -5.61
C ILE A 56 -3.84 -4.01 -7.03
N LEU A 57 -2.60 -3.56 -7.25
CA LEU A 57 -2.13 -3.11 -8.55
C LEU A 57 -2.21 -4.23 -9.60
N ASN A 58 -1.65 -5.40 -9.29
CA ASN A 58 -1.66 -6.56 -10.19
C ASN A 58 -3.09 -6.99 -10.56
N GLU A 59 -3.99 -7.09 -9.58
CA GLU A 59 -5.40 -7.46 -9.81
C GLU A 59 -6.15 -6.40 -10.64
N ALA A 60 -5.81 -5.13 -10.45
CA ALA A 60 -6.42 -4.03 -11.17
C ALA A 60 -5.77 -3.75 -12.56
N GLY A 61 -4.86 -4.62 -13.02
CA GLY A 61 -4.26 -4.56 -14.35
C GLY A 61 -2.98 -3.73 -14.46
N VAL A 62 -2.40 -3.30 -13.33
CA VAL A 62 -1.11 -2.61 -13.28
C VAL A 62 -0.03 -3.59 -12.84
N ILE A 63 0.59 -4.25 -13.80
CA ILE A 63 1.52 -5.35 -13.52
C ILE A 63 2.80 -4.84 -12.87
N VAL A 64 3.09 -5.35 -11.71
CA VAL A 64 4.35 -5.10 -10.98
C VAL A 64 5.47 -5.90 -11.64
N PRO A 65 6.56 -5.26 -12.08
CA PRO A 65 7.65 -5.97 -12.74
C PRO A 65 8.54 -6.72 -11.74
N SER A 66 9.28 -7.70 -12.25
CA SER A 66 10.39 -8.30 -11.52
C SER A 66 11.52 -7.28 -11.35
N MET A 67 11.89 -7.00 -10.12
CA MET A 67 12.96 -6.05 -9.79
C MET A 67 13.84 -6.61 -8.68
N SER A 68 15.10 -6.90 -9.01
CA SER A 68 16.07 -7.45 -8.06
C SER A 68 16.18 -6.57 -6.81
N GLY A 69 16.12 -7.21 -5.63
CA GLY A 69 16.20 -6.53 -4.33
C GLY A 69 14.98 -5.65 -3.95
N LYS A 70 13.93 -5.59 -4.80
CA LYS A 70 12.74 -4.76 -4.55
C LYS A 70 11.45 -5.55 -4.55
N THR A 71 11.38 -6.65 -5.31
CA THR A 71 10.19 -7.50 -5.40
C THR A 71 10.47 -8.95 -5.04
N ARG A 72 9.42 -9.68 -4.68
CA ARG A 72 9.42 -11.13 -4.49
C ARG A 72 8.28 -11.74 -5.29
N GLU A 73 8.48 -12.99 -5.72
CA GLU A 73 7.51 -13.73 -6.52
C GLU A 73 6.50 -14.46 -5.63
N GLY A 74 5.23 -14.39 -6.01
CA GLY A 74 4.17 -15.20 -5.45
C GLY A 74 4.04 -16.57 -6.12
N ALA A 75 3.15 -17.41 -5.62
CA ALA A 75 2.84 -18.69 -6.24
C ALA A 75 2.18 -18.54 -7.63
N ASP A 76 1.55 -17.40 -7.88
CA ASP A 76 0.96 -16.99 -9.16
C ASP A 76 1.97 -16.49 -10.20
N ARG A 77 3.27 -16.52 -9.86
CA ARG A 77 4.39 -15.99 -10.66
C ARG A 77 4.35 -14.48 -10.90
N ARG A 78 3.49 -13.75 -10.21
CA ARG A 78 3.50 -12.29 -10.19
C ARG A 78 4.49 -11.79 -9.15
N HIS A 79 4.87 -10.50 -9.26
CA HIS A 79 5.86 -9.87 -8.40
C HIS A 79 5.20 -8.86 -7.47
N TYR A 80 5.79 -8.70 -6.28
CA TYR A 80 5.23 -7.93 -5.17
C TYR A 80 6.32 -7.12 -4.50
N PHE A 81 6.20 -5.79 -4.47
CA PHE A 81 7.05 -4.93 -3.66
C PHE A 81 6.82 -5.22 -2.18
N TYR A 82 7.87 -5.16 -1.40
CA TYR A 82 7.80 -5.34 0.05
C TYR A 82 8.20 -4.09 0.84
N ARG A 83 8.52 -2.97 0.15
CA ARG A 83 8.81 -1.68 0.77
C ARG A 83 7.98 -0.57 0.12
N VAL A 84 7.39 0.30 0.95
CA VAL A 84 6.55 1.42 0.48
C VAL A 84 7.30 2.35 -0.47
N ARG A 85 8.58 2.65 -0.19
CA ARG A 85 9.41 3.51 -1.05
C ARG A 85 9.55 2.99 -2.48
N ASP A 86 9.59 1.67 -2.64
CA ASP A 86 9.70 1.06 -3.98
C ASP A 86 8.37 1.15 -4.74
N VAL A 87 7.24 1.04 -4.04
CA VAL A 87 5.91 1.31 -4.61
C VAL A 87 5.81 2.77 -5.07
N VAL A 88 6.23 3.73 -4.24
CA VAL A 88 6.25 5.16 -4.61
C VAL A 88 7.08 5.39 -5.87
N SER A 89 8.29 4.83 -5.92
CA SER A 89 9.19 4.97 -7.07
C SER A 89 8.59 4.39 -8.34
N PHE A 90 7.98 3.21 -8.24
CA PHE A 90 7.30 2.56 -9.36
C PHE A 90 6.12 3.42 -9.87
N LEU A 91 5.25 3.88 -8.98
CA LEU A 91 4.09 4.68 -9.36
C LEU A 91 4.48 6.02 -10.01
N LYS A 92 5.55 6.66 -9.53
CA LYS A 92 6.09 7.87 -10.19
C LYS A 92 6.51 7.61 -11.63
N VAL A 93 7.07 6.44 -11.91
CA VAL A 93 7.47 6.06 -13.28
C VAL A 93 6.24 5.81 -14.16
N VAL A 94 5.26 5.04 -13.68
CA VAL A 94 4.14 4.58 -14.51
C VAL A 94 2.97 5.55 -14.58
N TRP A 95 2.77 6.39 -13.54
CA TRP A 95 1.65 7.33 -13.43
C TRP A 95 2.06 8.80 -13.35
N GLY A 96 3.36 9.08 -13.27
CA GLY A 96 3.89 10.43 -13.12
C GLY A 96 3.81 10.95 -11.68
N ALA A 97 4.03 12.25 -11.53
CA ALA A 97 4.09 12.90 -10.22
C ALA A 97 2.75 12.77 -9.45
N PRO A 98 2.80 12.43 -8.16
CA PRO A 98 1.62 12.45 -7.30
C PRO A 98 1.25 13.88 -6.88
N GLN A 99 0.02 14.04 -6.39
CA GLN A 99 -0.29 15.18 -5.54
C GLN A 99 0.43 14.97 -4.19
N LEU A 100 1.23 15.96 -3.78
CA LEU A 100 1.94 15.94 -2.50
C LEU A 100 1.17 16.75 -1.47
N ILE A 101 0.99 16.18 -0.29
CA ILE A 101 0.38 16.86 0.86
C ILE A 101 1.39 16.82 2.01
N ALA A 102 1.92 17.99 2.39
CA ALA A 102 2.76 18.14 3.57
C ALA A 102 1.89 18.06 4.83
N TYR A 103 2.32 17.27 5.80
CA TYR A 103 1.63 17.11 7.09
C TYR A 103 0.11 16.97 6.95
N PRO A 104 -0.37 15.93 6.23
CA PRO A 104 -1.79 15.80 5.91
C PRO A 104 -2.63 15.82 7.18
N PRO A 105 -3.64 16.72 7.28
CA PRO A 105 -4.43 16.86 8.50
C PRO A 105 -5.45 15.74 8.67
N SER A 106 -6.02 15.65 9.86
CA SER A 106 -7.18 14.82 10.15
C SER A 106 -8.27 14.99 9.09
N GLY A 107 -8.86 13.88 8.66
CA GLY A 107 -9.90 13.86 7.62
C GLY A 107 -9.36 14.05 6.19
N GLY A 108 -8.04 14.21 6.00
CA GLY A 108 -7.40 14.27 4.69
C GLY A 108 -7.33 15.64 4.04
N GLY A 109 -7.89 16.70 4.64
CA GLY A 109 -7.83 18.06 4.12
C GLY A 109 -8.31 18.18 2.67
N SER A 110 -7.47 18.64 1.75
CA SER A 110 -7.80 18.79 0.32
C SER A 110 -8.07 17.46 -0.41
N LEU A 111 -7.80 16.32 0.22
CA LEU A 111 -8.11 14.97 -0.31
C LEU A 111 -9.51 14.51 0.05
N ALA A 112 -10.20 15.17 0.98
CA ALA A 112 -11.57 14.81 1.37
C ALA A 112 -12.47 14.72 0.14
N GLY A 113 -13.22 13.63 0.02
CA GLY A 113 -14.10 13.37 -1.13
C GLY A 113 -13.40 12.85 -2.38
N LYS A 114 -12.07 12.71 -2.39
CA LYS A 114 -11.31 12.19 -3.54
C LYS A 114 -10.94 10.72 -3.33
N CYS A 115 -11.20 9.89 -4.33
CA CYS A 115 -10.83 8.49 -4.33
C CYS A 115 -9.46 8.29 -4.96
N GLY A 116 -8.61 7.44 -4.35
CA GLY A 116 -7.31 7.16 -4.94
C GLY A 116 -6.40 6.28 -4.09
N LEU A 117 -5.21 6.10 -4.60
CA LEU A 117 -4.11 5.44 -3.91
C LEU A 117 -3.32 6.50 -3.14
N ILE A 118 -3.09 6.23 -1.87
CA ILE A 118 -2.36 7.13 -0.97
C ILE A 118 -1.23 6.39 -0.26
N LEU A 119 -0.05 7.03 -0.21
CA LEU A 119 1.09 6.53 0.54
C LEU A 119 1.54 7.59 1.54
N PHE A 120 1.62 7.20 2.80
CA PHE A 120 2.04 8.06 3.90
C PHE A 120 3.51 7.83 4.23
N GLU A 121 4.28 8.90 4.41
CA GLU A 121 5.58 8.84 5.09
C GLU A 121 5.34 9.05 6.59
N VAL A 122 5.53 8.01 7.38
CA VAL A 122 5.19 8.00 8.80
C VAL A 122 6.46 7.90 9.65
N HIS A 123 6.51 8.71 10.70
CA HIS A 123 7.57 8.71 11.70
C HIS A 123 7.00 8.29 13.06
N GLY A 124 7.84 7.64 13.87
CA GLY A 124 7.46 7.15 15.19
C GLY A 124 7.20 5.64 15.25
N TRP A 125 7.35 4.93 14.13
CA TRP A 125 7.29 3.47 14.07
C TRP A 125 8.67 2.84 14.14
N SER A 126 8.75 1.64 14.75
CA SER A 126 10.01 0.87 14.84
C SER A 126 10.23 -0.06 13.64
N ASP A 127 9.18 -0.47 12.93
CA ASP A 127 9.20 -1.53 11.92
C ASP A 127 8.92 -1.05 10.50
N ALA A 128 8.47 0.19 10.32
CA ALA A 128 8.15 0.77 9.03
C ALA A 128 8.29 2.29 9.03
N SER A 129 8.56 2.86 7.86
CA SER A 129 8.64 4.31 7.63
C SER A 129 7.52 4.83 6.73
N GLY A 130 6.54 3.98 6.38
CA GLY A 130 5.44 4.37 5.50
C GLY A 130 4.30 3.36 5.46
N HIS A 131 3.20 3.80 4.88
CA HIS A 131 2.00 3.00 4.69
C HIS A 131 1.37 3.28 3.32
N ALA A 132 1.06 2.21 2.59
CA ALA A 132 0.39 2.28 1.29
C ALA A 132 -1.04 1.76 1.44
N THR A 133 -2.02 2.53 0.98
CA THR A 133 -3.43 2.16 1.07
C THR A 133 -4.28 2.80 -0.03
N LEU A 134 -5.57 2.47 -0.06
CA LEU A 134 -6.59 3.14 -0.86
C LEU A 134 -7.45 4.02 0.05
N PHE A 135 -7.75 5.22 -0.41
CA PHE A 135 -8.61 6.18 0.27
C PHE A 135 -9.85 6.47 -0.58
N ASN A 136 -11.02 6.32 0.01
CA ASN A 136 -12.30 6.53 -0.69
C ASN A 136 -12.89 7.94 -0.51
N GLY A 137 -12.05 8.88 -0.07
CA GLY A 137 -12.48 10.24 0.23
C GLY A 137 -12.94 10.45 1.68
N ARG A 138 -13.13 9.38 2.44
CA ARG A 138 -13.56 9.40 3.85
C ARG A 138 -12.73 8.46 4.73
N LYS A 139 -12.40 7.27 4.25
CA LYS A 139 -11.65 6.24 4.98
C LYS A 139 -10.73 5.44 4.06
N CYS A 140 -9.73 4.79 4.65
CA CYS A 140 -8.89 3.81 3.97
C CYS A 140 -9.46 2.40 4.13
N TYR A 141 -9.10 1.46 3.23
CA TYR A 141 -9.60 0.09 3.32
C TYR A 141 -9.08 -0.63 4.57
N ASP A 142 -7.90 -0.26 5.04
CA ASP A 142 -7.27 -0.77 6.24
C ASP A 142 -7.18 0.32 7.33
N ALA A 143 -6.19 1.19 7.26
CA ALA A 143 -6.01 2.31 8.16
C ALA A 143 -5.46 3.53 7.41
N CYS A 144 -6.00 4.72 7.72
CA CYS A 144 -5.43 6.00 7.32
C CYS A 144 -4.45 6.49 8.38
N TYR A 145 -3.40 7.18 7.91
CA TYR A 145 -2.39 7.79 8.80
C TYR A 145 -2.30 9.31 8.60
N PHE A 146 -3.44 9.96 8.56
CA PHE A 146 -3.52 11.41 8.70
C PHE A 146 -3.12 11.82 10.12
N ASN A 147 -2.67 13.06 10.29
CA ASN A 147 -2.24 13.56 11.59
C ASN A 147 -3.45 13.85 12.49
N GLU A 148 -3.94 12.80 13.14
CA GLU A 148 -4.99 12.91 14.14
C GLU A 148 -4.46 13.56 15.43
N PRO A 149 -5.27 14.35 16.18
CA PRO A 149 -4.81 15.05 17.38
C PRO A 149 -4.19 14.12 18.44
N GLU A 150 -4.72 12.92 18.60
CA GLU A 150 -4.30 11.94 19.62
C GLU A 150 -3.32 10.89 19.10
N ALA A 151 -2.81 11.05 17.88
CA ALA A 151 -1.93 10.06 17.26
C ALA A 151 -0.57 10.02 17.94
N ASN A 152 -0.04 8.81 18.12
CA ASN A 152 1.32 8.56 18.60
C ASN A 152 2.36 8.44 17.49
N TYR A 153 2.00 8.81 16.27
CA TYR A 153 2.85 8.89 15.09
C TYR A 153 2.73 10.29 14.48
N ARG A 154 3.64 10.59 13.55
CA ARG A 154 3.58 11.79 12.74
C ARG A 154 3.78 11.44 11.27
N THR A 155 2.85 11.85 10.42
CA THR A 155 2.97 11.76 8.97
C THR A 155 3.50 13.08 8.44
N SER A 156 4.72 13.04 7.87
CA SER A 156 5.36 14.23 7.31
C SER A 156 4.82 14.56 5.93
N ARG A 157 4.39 13.56 5.17
CA ARG A 157 3.99 13.70 3.77
C ARG A 157 3.06 12.57 3.35
N ALA A 158 2.11 12.90 2.46
CA ALA A 158 1.34 11.92 1.72
C ALA A 158 1.53 12.11 0.22
N TYR A 159 1.62 11.01 -0.50
CA TYR A 159 1.61 10.94 -1.97
C TYR A 159 0.27 10.41 -2.40
N PHE A 160 -0.45 11.16 -3.25
CA PHE A 160 -1.78 10.77 -3.69
C PHE A 160 -1.88 10.71 -5.22
N TRP A 161 -2.41 9.61 -5.74
CA TRP A 161 -2.79 9.43 -7.13
C TRP A 161 -4.29 9.19 -7.20
N ALA A 162 -5.02 10.13 -7.76
CA ALA A 162 -6.46 10.00 -7.96
C ALA A 162 -6.78 8.81 -8.89
N LEU A 163 -7.78 8.03 -8.54
CA LEU A 163 -8.38 6.98 -9.37
C LEU A 163 -9.83 7.34 -9.68
N LYS A 164 -10.29 6.96 -10.88
CA LYS A 164 -11.67 7.21 -11.31
C LYS A 164 -12.60 6.07 -10.92
#